data_585e2cbb9819865244e98889e4cdbf7b
#
_entry.id   585e2cbb9819865244e98889e4cdbf7b
#
_cell.length_a   1.000
_cell.length_b   1.000
_cell.length_c   1.000
_cell.angle_alpha   90.00
_cell.angle_beta   90.00
_cell.angle_gamma   90.00
#
_symmetry.space_group_name_H-M   'P 1'
#
loop_
_entity.id
_entity.type
_entity.pdbx_description
1 polymer ?
#
loop_
_entity_poly.entity_id
_entity_poly.type
_entity_poly.pdbx_seq_one_letter_code
_entity_poly.pdbx_strand_id
1 'polypeptide(L)'
;MVAPIPKGLLIHSVTYEEMTKSEWGDSFAAPVTIENVRIEPKNTLSRNGTGSTVTSDTLLFWDSVHSTPCNFVGDSKITFNGRVMIVSSVADFYCENNLHHSEVRLA
;
A
#
# COMPACT_ATOMS: atom_id res chain seq x y z
N MET A 1 -2.24 24.36 7.66
CA MET A 1 -2.35 22.91 7.94
C MET A 1 -3.29 22.26 6.94
N VAL A 2 -2.86 21.20 6.30
CA VAL A 2 -3.70 20.44 5.39
C VAL A 2 -4.48 19.40 6.20
N ALA A 3 -5.79 19.30 5.96
CA ALA A 3 -6.61 18.32 6.64
C ALA A 3 -6.19 16.89 6.26
N PRO A 4 -6.30 15.93 7.18
CA PRO A 4 -6.04 14.52 6.84
C PRO A 4 -7.06 14.01 5.82
N ILE A 5 -6.77 12.85 5.22
CA ILE A 5 -7.72 12.21 4.32
C ILE A 5 -9.02 11.94 5.11
N PRO A 6 -10.18 12.36 4.61
CA PRO A 6 -11.44 12.14 5.34
C PRO A 6 -11.64 10.65 5.66
N LYS A 7 -11.93 10.34 6.92
CA LYS A 7 -12.11 8.97 7.38
C LYS A 7 -13.17 8.21 6.57
N GLY A 8 -14.19 8.93 6.09
CA GLY A 8 -15.24 8.33 5.25
C GLY A 8 -14.76 7.79 3.92
N LEU A 9 -13.57 8.18 3.45
CA LEU A 9 -12.95 7.65 2.24
C LEU A 9 -12.06 6.43 2.54
N LEU A 10 -11.68 6.23 3.79
CA LEU A 10 -10.81 5.15 4.24
C LEU A 10 -11.67 3.96 4.69
N ILE A 11 -12.27 3.29 3.73
CA ILE A 11 -13.34 2.33 3.99
C ILE A 11 -12.88 0.87 4.05
N HIS A 12 -11.61 0.62 3.84
CA HIS A 12 -11.09 -0.74 3.75
C HIS A 12 -10.17 -1.10 4.93
N SER A 13 -10.01 -2.40 5.16
CA SER A 13 -9.01 -2.95 6.07
C SER A 13 -8.24 -4.02 5.32
N VAL A 14 -6.95 -4.12 5.61
CA VAL A 14 -6.08 -5.10 4.98
C VAL A 14 -5.28 -5.85 6.03
N THR A 15 -4.74 -7.01 5.66
CA THR A 15 -3.80 -7.74 6.49
C THR A 15 -2.39 -7.50 5.95
N TYR A 16 -1.48 -7.10 6.82
CA TYR A 16 -0.11 -6.78 6.47
C TYR A 16 0.85 -7.77 7.12
N GLU A 17 1.72 -8.37 6.32
CA GLU A 17 2.78 -9.26 6.77
C GLU A 17 4.11 -8.70 6.30
N GLU A 18 4.89 -8.16 7.23
CA GLU A 18 6.15 -7.49 6.91
C GLU A 18 7.20 -8.49 6.45
N MET A 19 7.86 -8.16 5.35
CA MET A 19 8.99 -8.93 4.85
C MET A 19 10.20 -8.75 5.77
N THR A 20 10.77 -9.86 6.22
CA THR A 20 12.01 -9.85 7.00
C THR A 20 13.07 -10.65 6.25
N LYS A 21 14.29 -10.13 6.22
CA LYS A 21 15.44 -10.82 5.61
C LYS A 21 16.36 -11.34 6.70
N SER A 22 16.78 -12.59 6.58
CA SER A 22 17.69 -13.23 7.52
C SER A 22 18.73 -14.04 6.77
N GLU A 23 19.75 -14.51 7.49
CA GLU A 23 20.76 -15.40 6.92
C GLU A 23 20.18 -16.71 6.40
N TRP A 24 19.01 -17.08 6.91
CA TRP A 24 18.32 -18.33 6.57
C TRP A 24 17.27 -18.18 5.46
N GLY A 25 17.20 -17.00 4.85
CA GLY A 25 16.24 -16.70 3.80
C GLY A 25 15.21 -15.66 4.23
N ASP A 26 14.31 -15.35 3.30
CA ASP A 26 13.27 -14.36 3.53
C ASP A 26 12.07 -15.00 4.24
N SER A 27 11.49 -14.26 5.17
CA SER A 27 10.28 -14.70 5.87
C SER A 27 9.35 -13.50 6.09
N PHE A 28 8.13 -13.79 6.55
CA PHE A 28 7.14 -12.74 6.84
C PHE A 28 6.84 -12.74 8.33
N ALA A 29 6.71 -11.53 8.88
CA ALA A 29 6.29 -11.36 10.28
C ALA A 29 4.82 -11.79 10.44
N ALA A 30 4.38 -11.90 11.71
CA ALA A 30 3.01 -12.25 12.00
C ALA A 30 2.02 -11.25 11.37
N PRO A 31 0.86 -11.71 10.88
CA PRO A 31 -0.13 -10.83 10.25
C PRO A 31 -0.63 -9.76 11.22
N VAL A 32 -0.77 -8.54 10.72
CA VAL A 32 -1.34 -7.40 11.47
C VAL A 32 -2.48 -6.83 10.64
N THR A 33 -3.55 -6.44 11.29
CA THR A 33 -4.67 -5.78 10.62
C THR A 33 -4.43 -4.28 10.58
N ILE A 34 -4.48 -3.71 9.38
CA ILE A 34 -4.37 -2.26 9.16
C ILE A 34 -5.75 -1.76 8.77
N GLU A 35 -6.35 -0.95 9.62
CA GLU A 35 -7.70 -0.42 9.41
C GLU A 35 -7.68 1.00 8.86
N ASN A 36 -8.80 1.44 8.31
CA ASN A 36 -8.98 2.79 7.78
C ASN A 36 -7.97 3.12 6.69
N VAL A 37 -7.93 2.29 5.69
CA VAL A 37 -7.16 2.49 4.46
C VAL A 37 -8.11 2.45 3.27
N ARG A 38 -7.62 2.79 2.10
CA ARG A 38 -8.41 2.72 0.87
C ARG A 38 -7.63 1.96 -0.17
N ILE A 39 -8.26 0.97 -0.77
CA ILE A 39 -7.69 0.18 -1.86
C ILE A 39 -8.34 0.65 -3.15
N GLU A 40 -7.52 1.06 -4.12
CA GLU A 40 -7.99 1.46 -5.44
C GLU A 40 -7.25 0.68 -6.52
N PRO A 41 -7.95 -0.17 -7.28
CA PRO A 41 -7.37 -0.79 -8.47
C PRO A 41 -7.10 0.27 -9.52
N LYS A 42 -5.95 0.16 -10.18
CA LYS A 42 -5.58 1.09 -11.24
C LYS A 42 -5.02 0.32 -12.42
N ASN A 43 -5.60 0.52 -13.59
CA ASN A 43 -5.14 -0.08 -14.83
C ASN A 43 -4.47 0.97 -15.69
N THR A 44 -3.28 0.65 -16.19
CA THR A 44 -2.54 1.53 -17.08
C THR A 44 -2.33 0.84 -18.41
N LEU A 45 -2.67 1.52 -19.51
CA LEU A 45 -2.43 1.05 -20.86
C LEU A 45 -1.10 1.62 -21.34
N SER A 46 -0.15 0.73 -21.60
CA SER A 46 1.15 1.10 -22.18
C SER A 46 1.19 0.68 -23.62
N ARG A 47 1.74 1.52 -24.50
CA ARG A 47 1.95 1.21 -25.91
C ARG A 47 3.45 1.23 -26.22
N ASN A 48 3.88 0.20 -26.92
CA ASN A 48 5.25 0.14 -27.44
C ASN A 48 5.19 -0.18 -28.93
N GLY A 49 6.33 -0.31 -29.59
CA GLY A 49 6.41 -0.55 -31.04
C GLY A 49 5.79 -1.84 -31.52
N THR A 50 5.46 -2.77 -30.64
CA THR A 50 4.90 -4.08 -30.98
C THR A 50 3.46 -4.28 -30.55
N GLY A 51 2.83 -3.29 -29.91
CA GLY A 51 1.47 -3.40 -29.48
C GLY A 51 1.19 -2.61 -28.21
N SER A 52 0.08 -2.96 -27.56
CA SER A 52 -0.30 -2.33 -26.29
C SER A 52 -0.38 -3.37 -25.20
N THR A 53 0.06 -2.97 -24.00
CA THR A 53 0.04 -3.81 -22.80
C THR A 53 -0.79 -3.13 -21.73
N VAL A 54 -1.69 -3.86 -21.07
CA VAL A 54 -2.42 -3.38 -19.91
C VAL A 54 -1.68 -3.83 -18.67
N THR A 55 -1.24 -2.87 -17.87
CA THR A 55 -0.63 -3.14 -16.58
C THR A 55 -1.63 -2.81 -15.48
N SER A 56 -1.88 -3.79 -14.61
CA SER A 56 -2.78 -3.61 -13.47
C SER A 56 -1.98 -3.38 -12.22
N ASP A 57 -2.19 -2.22 -11.60
CA ASP A 57 -1.62 -1.87 -10.31
C ASP A 57 -2.75 -1.64 -9.33
N THR A 58 -2.47 -1.82 -8.05
CA THR A 58 -3.38 -1.47 -6.98
C THR A 58 -2.69 -0.46 -6.08
N LEU A 59 -3.40 0.59 -5.70
CA LEU A 59 -2.90 1.58 -4.76
C LEU A 59 -3.59 1.41 -3.42
N LEU A 60 -2.80 1.49 -2.36
CA LEU A 60 -3.31 1.55 -0.99
C LEU A 60 -3.02 2.95 -0.46
N PHE A 61 -4.06 3.64 0.00
CA PHE A 61 -3.93 4.95 0.64
C PHE A 61 -3.97 4.77 2.15
N TRP A 62 -2.91 5.21 2.81
CA TRP A 62 -2.76 5.16 4.26
C TRP A 62 -2.64 6.58 4.81
N ASP A 63 -3.45 6.91 5.80
CA ASP A 63 -3.46 8.24 6.42
C ASP A 63 -2.78 8.22 7.77
N SER A 64 -1.93 9.21 8.03
CA SER A 64 -1.16 9.27 9.26
C SER A 64 -2.00 9.51 10.52
N VAL A 65 -3.22 10.03 10.36
CA VAL A 65 -4.11 10.35 11.49
C VAL A 65 -5.12 9.23 11.75
N HIS A 66 -5.76 8.73 10.71
CA HIS A 66 -6.90 7.81 10.84
C HIS A 66 -6.56 6.34 10.68
N SER A 67 -5.51 6.02 9.92
CA SER A 67 -5.14 4.63 9.66
C SER A 67 -4.37 4.03 10.83
N THR A 68 -4.44 2.70 10.98
CA THR A 68 -3.62 1.99 11.95
C THR A 68 -2.14 2.30 11.67
N PRO A 69 -1.35 2.67 12.69
CA PRO A 69 0.07 2.95 12.48
C PRO A 69 0.79 1.77 11.82
N CYS A 70 1.50 2.06 10.75
CA CYS A 70 2.22 1.03 10.00
C CYS A 70 3.35 1.67 9.21
N ASN A 71 4.49 1.01 9.18
CA ASN A 71 5.62 1.39 8.34
C ASN A 71 5.75 0.31 7.26
N PHE A 72 5.27 0.61 6.06
CA PHE A 72 5.25 -0.36 4.97
C PHE A 72 6.66 -0.60 4.43
N VAL A 73 7.05 -1.86 4.38
CA VAL A 73 8.37 -2.28 3.88
C VAL A 73 8.17 -2.94 2.51
N GLY A 74 9.05 -2.63 1.56
CA GLY A 74 9.02 -3.24 0.24
C GLY A 74 9.05 -4.77 0.31
N ASP A 75 8.41 -5.42 -0.65
CA ASP A 75 8.27 -6.88 -0.77
C ASP A 75 7.40 -7.54 0.30
N SER A 76 6.78 -6.75 1.17
CA SER A 76 5.85 -7.26 2.18
C SER A 76 4.53 -7.67 1.54
N LYS A 77 3.76 -8.52 2.24
CA LYS A 77 2.45 -8.98 1.77
C LYS A 77 1.33 -8.11 2.27
N ILE A 78 0.39 -7.80 1.39
CA ILE A 78 -0.89 -7.18 1.74
C ILE A 78 -1.99 -8.11 1.24
N THR A 79 -2.87 -8.52 2.12
CA THR A 79 -4.03 -9.34 1.75
C THR A 79 -5.30 -8.52 1.90
N PHE A 80 -6.08 -8.45 0.84
CA PHE A 80 -7.35 -7.74 0.82
C PHE A 80 -8.40 -8.60 0.13
N ASN A 81 -9.49 -8.89 0.83
CA ASN A 81 -10.58 -9.76 0.32
C ASN A 81 -10.08 -11.09 -0.27
N GLY A 82 -9.12 -11.72 0.42
CA GLY A 82 -8.55 -12.99 0.00
C GLY A 82 -7.50 -12.88 -1.11
N ARG A 83 -7.25 -11.70 -1.63
CA ARG A 83 -6.24 -11.49 -2.67
C ARG A 83 -4.92 -11.04 -2.04
N VAL A 84 -3.87 -11.80 -2.30
CA VAL A 84 -2.53 -11.49 -1.81
C VAL A 84 -1.81 -10.62 -2.83
N MET A 85 -1.26 -9.50 -2.37
CA MET A 85 -0.49 -8.58 -3.20
C MET A 85 0.84 -8.27 -2.50
N ILE A 86 1.82 -7.81 -3.26
CA ILE A 86 3.16 -7.50 -2.75
C ILE A 86 3.39 -5.99 -2.83
N VAL A 87 3.96 -5.41 -1.79
CA VAL A 87 4.34 -4.00 -1.77
C VAL A 87 5.50 -3.79 -2.75
N SER A 88 5.25 -3.06 -3.84
CA SER A 88 6.28 -2.77 -4.83
C SER A 88 6.99 -1.44 -4.57
N SER A 89 6.28 -0.45 -4.08
CA SER A 89 6.89 0.84 -3.70
C SER A 89 6.00 1.59 -2.72
N VAL A 90 6.60 2.49 -1.96
CA VAL A 90 5.91 3.33 -1.00
C VAL A 90 6.30 4.78 -1.27
N ALA A 91 5.31 5.64 -1.45
CA ALA A 91 5.52 7.07 -1.60
C ALA A 91 4.92 7.79 -0.39
N ASP A 92 5.75 8.51 0.36
CA ASP A 92 5.32 9.27 1.52
C ASP A 92 5.12 10.72 1.14
N PHE A 93 3.98 11.28 1.50
CA PHE A 93 3.62 12.66 1.22
C PHE A 93 3.57 13.47 2.50
N TYR A 94 4.31 14.55 2.54
CA TYR A 94 4.45 15.39 3.73
C TYR A 94 3.72 16.71 3.56
N CYS A 95 3.23 17.22 4.68
CA CYS A 95 2.69 18.57 4.78
C CYS A 95 3.41 19.25 5.94
N GLU A 96 4.12 20.36 5.67
CA GLU A 96 4.82 21.14 6.69
C GLU A 96 5.78 20.34 7.57
N ASN A 97 6.51 19.39 7.11
CA ASN A 97 7.41 18.51 7.86
C ASN A 97 6.72 17.35 8.58
N ASN A 98 5.39 17.22 8.45
CA ASN A 98 4.67 16.11 9.04
C ASN A 98 4.18 15.18 7.94
N LEU A 99 4.25 13.88 8.20
CA LEU A 99 3.73 12.88 7.27
C LEU A 99 2.20 13.03 7.20
N HIS A 100 1.70 13.31 5.99
CA HIS A 100 0.26 13.45 5.75
C HIS A 100 -0.36 12.10 5.41
N HIS A 101 0.18 11.44 4.40
CA HIS A 101 -0.30 10.13 3.97
C HIS A 101 0.78 9.38 3.19
N SER A 102 0.53 8.11 2.96
CA SER A 102 1.38 7.28 2.10
C SER A 102 0.54 6.63 1.02
N GLU A 103 1.09 6.55 -0.18
CA GLU A 103 0.50 5.80 -1.28
C GLU A 103 1.38 4.58 -1.54
N VAL A 104 0.83 3.40 -1.30
CA VAL A 104 1.55 2.14 -1.43
C VAL A 104 1.12 1.47 -2.73
N ARG A 105 2.07 1.22 -3.62
CA ARG A 105 1.80 0.51 -4.86
C ARG A 105 1.91 -0.99 -4.61
N LEU A 106 0.87 -1.71 -4.98
CA LEU A 106 0.77 -3.16 -4.79
C LEU A 106 0.74 -3.87 -6.15
N ALA A 107 1.45 -4.96 -6.21
CA ALA A 107 1.51 -5.77 -7.43
C ALA A 107 0.97 -7.20 -7.20
#